data_638f069c8cc21fb2e3708b7950545eb7
#
_entry.id   638f069c8cc21fb2e3708b7950545eb7
#
_cell.length_a   1.000
_cell.length_b   1.000
_cell.length_c   1.000
_cell.angle_alpha   90.00
_cell.angle_beta   90.00
_cell.angle_gamma   90.00
#
_symmetry.space_group_name_H-M   'P 1'
#
loop_
_entity.id
_entity.type
_entity.pdbx_description
1 polymer ?
#
loop_
_entity_poly.entity_id
_entity_poly.type
_entity_poly.pdbx_seq_one_letter_code
_entity_poly.pdbx_strand_id
1 'polypeptide(L)'
;LKKDQEIFVQVIKEPFAGKGARVTTEIALPGRLLVLVPEANYIGISKKIWDKYERRRLKNIAKRLKERDIGVIIRTVAEGKSENHIENDFNQLLENWYAIEKKADESEAPALIYEDLETASSVVRDLLTPDVEKIIIDSKRLFKKTQKYLEDISPSLLERLELYKLKSPLFESFGIESEIEKL
;
A
#
# COMPACT_ATOMS: atom_id res chain seq x y z
N LEU A 1 -1.71 -16.30 -23.87
CA LEU A 1 -2.21 -15.06 -24.47
C LEU A 1 -2.57 -15.29 -25.92
N LYS A 2 -3.73 -14.79 -26.33
CA LYS A 2 -4.19 -14.81 -27.73
C LYS A 2 -4.09 -13.41 -28.32
N LYS A 3 -4.00 -13.30 -29.66
CA LYS A 3 -4.06 -12.01 -30.33
C LYS A 3 -5.42 -11.35 -30.02
N ASP A 4 -5.39 -10.03 -29.78
CA ASP A 4 -6.58 -9.20 -29.46
C ASP A 4 -7.32 -9.62 -28.15
N GLN A 5 -6.64 -10.34 -27.26
CA GLN A 5 -7.16 -10.66 -25.93
C GLN A 5 -6.96 -9.47 -24.99
N GLU A 6 -8.03 -9.01 -24.38
CA GLU A 6 -7.97 -8.04 -23.29
C GLU A 6 -7.53 -8.73 -22.00
N ILE A 7 -6.65 -8.09 -21.21
CA ILE A 7 -6.10 -8.63 -19.98
C ILE A 7 -5.89 -7.51 -18.96
N PHE A 8 -6.02 -7.83 -17.69
CA PHE A 8 -5.55 -6.97 -16.62
C PHE A 8 -4.03 -6.92 -16.59
N VAL A 9 -3.49 -5.71 -16.45
CA VAL A 9 -2.07 -5.51 -16.18
C VAL A 9 -1.88 -4.46 -15.10
N GLN A 10 -0.95 -4.71 -14.20
CA GLN A 10 -0.50 -3.76 -13.20
C GLN A 10 0.85 -3.20 -13.61
N VAL A 11 0.99 -1.86 -13.61
CA VAL A 11 2.26 -1.19 -13.83
C VAL A 11 3.11 -1.31 -12.57
N ILE A 12 4.28 -1.97 -12.66
CA ILE A 12 5.25 -2.11 -11.57
C ILE A 12 6.42 -1.14 -11.67
N LYS A 13 6.66 -0.58 -12.85
CA LYS A 13 7.64 0.48 -13.05
C LYS A 13 7.15 1.39 -14.17
N GLU A 14 7.24 2.68 -13.94
CA GLU A 14 6.98 3.70 -14.94
C GLU A 14 7.99 3.66 -16.09
N PRO A 15 7.65 4.23 -17.27
CA PRO A 15 8.60 4.40 -18.36
C PRO A 15 9.83 5.18 -17.90
N PHE A 16 11.02 4.70 -18.20
CA PHE A 16 12.28 5.36 -17.84
C PHE A 16 13.34 5.20 -18.93
N ALA A 17 14.11 6.26 -19.22
CA ALA A 17 15.23 6.25 -20.14
C ALA A 17 14.91 5.62 -21.52
N GLY A 18 13.77 5.96 -22.13
CA GLY A 18 13.34 5.47 -23.44
C GLY A 18 12.79 4.04 -23.45
N LYS A 19 12.67 3.39 -22.29
CA LYS A 19 12.02 2.08 -22.15
C LYS A 19 10.57 2.28 -21.74
N GLY A 20 9.65 1.45 -22.27
CA GLY A 20 8.25 1.44 -21.88
C GLY A 20 8.03 1.02 -20.42
N ALA A 21 6.80 1.20 -19.92
CA ALA A 21 6.40 0.74 -18.61
C ALA A 21 6.63 -0.77 -18.45
N ARG A 22 7.03 -1.18 -17.26
CA ARG A 22 7.05 -2.61 -16.90
C ARG A 22 5.74 -3.00 -16.26
N VAL A 23 5.11 -4.03 -16.78
CA VAL A 23 3.81 -4.50 -16.33
C VAL A 23 3.87 -5.98 -15.90
N THR A 24 2.88 -6.39 -15.10
CA THR A 24 2.64 -7.78 -14.72
C THR A 24 1.14 -8.09 -14.80
N THR A 25 0.80 -9.35 -15.02
CA THR A 25 -0.57 -9.87 -14.92
C THR A 25 -0.89 -10.38 -13.50
N GLU A 26 0.13 -10.54 -12.64
CA GLU A 26 -0.07 -10.85 -11.23
C GLU A 26 -0.45 -9.56 -10.48
N ILE A 27 -1.75 -9.33 -10.34
CA ILE A 27 -2.27 -8.16 -9.64
C ILE A 27 -2.04 -8.31 -8.14
N ALA A 28 -1.58 -7.26 -7.50
CA ALA A 28 -1.39 -7.21 -6.05
C ALA A 28 -1.91 -5.89 -5.49
N LEU A 29 -2.79 -5.95 -4.50
CA LEU A 29 -3.34 -4.78 -3.81
C LEU A 29 -2.71 -4.66 -2.43
N PRO A 30 -1.77 -3.73 -2.24
CA PRO A 30 -1.08 -3.58 -0.96
C PRO A 30 -1.94 -2.82 0.04
N GLY A 31 -2.30 -3.49 1.15
CA GLY A 31 -2.84 -2.88 2.34
C GLY A 31 -1.76 -2.51 3.35
N ARG A 32 -2.18 -2.10 4.53
CA ARG A 32 -1.26 -1.78 5.64
C ARG A 32 -0.69 -3.04 6.27
N LEU A 33 -1.53 -4.02 6.60
CA LEU A 33 -1.16 -5.22 7.34
C LEU A 33 -0.97 -6.43 6.45
N LEU A 34 -1.57 -6.43 5.27
CA LEU A 34 -1.46 -7.51 4.31
C LEU A 34 -1.44 -7.01 2.86
N VAL A 35 -1.13 -7.90 1.94
CA VAL A 35 -1.30 -7.71 0.49
C VAL A 35 -2.31 -8.73 0.03
N LEU A 36 -3.34 -8.29 -0.69
CA LEU A 36 -4.31 -9.14 -1.35
C LEU A 36 -3.85 -9.42 -2.78
N VAL A 37 -3.88 -10.68 -3.18
CA VAL A 37 -3.44 -11.13 -4.51
C VAL A 37 -4.60 -11.89 -5.15
N PRO A 38 -5.39 -11.23 -6.00
CA PRO A 38 -6.48 -11.88 -6.74
C PRO A 38 -5.97 -13.03 -7.63
N GLU A 39 -6.85 -13.94 -7.97
CA GLU A 39 -6.57 -15.11 -8.82
C GLU A 39 -5.42 -16.00 -8.29
N ALA A 40 -5.13 -15.91 -6.99
CA ALA A 40 -4.11 -16.71 -6.33
C ALA A 40 -4.69 -17.54 -5.20
N ASN A 41 -4.04 -18.68 -4.90
CA ASN A 41 -4.51 -19.59 -3.86
C ASN A 41 -3.41 -19.92 -2.84
N TYR A 42 -2.73 -18.90 -2.30
CA TYR A 42 -1.68 -19.10 -1.30
C TYR A 42 -1.80 -18.13 -0.14
N ILE A 43 -1.13 -18.47 0.97
CA ILE A 43 -0.95 -17.60 2.13
C ILE A 43 0.54 -17.46 2.38
N GLY A 44 1.04 -16.22 2.24
CA GLY A 44 2.40 -15.82 2.59
C GLY A 44 2.45 -15.13 3.95
N ILE A 45 3.56 -15.29 4.67
CA ILE A 45 3.88 -14.52 5.88
C ILE A 45 5.25 -13.90 5.70
N SER A 46 5.40 -12.62 5.97
CA SER A 46 6.68 -11.91 5.87
C SER A 46 7.81 -12.71 6.50
N LYS A 47 8.93 -12.83 5.79
CA LYS A 47 10.13 -13.51 6.29
C LYS A 47 10.77 -12.77 7.47
N LYS A 48 10.46 -11.49 7.67
CA LYS A 48 10.97 -10.66 8.77
C LYS A 48 10.26 -10.91 10.11
N ILE A 49 9.14 -11.64 10.13
CA ILE A 49 8.50 -12.10 11.37
C ILE A 49 9.19 -13.40 11.78
N TRP A 50 10.00 -13.34 12.84
CA TRP A 50 10.84 -14.46 13.26
C TRP A 50 10.16 -15.40 14.25
N ASP A 51 9.24 -14.89 15.08
CA ASP A 51 8.53 -15.68 16.09
C ASP A 51 7.63 -16.74 15.41
N LYS A 52 7.90 -18.01 15.73
CA LYS A 52 7.17 -19.15 15.17
C LYS A 52 5.70 -19.19 15.61
N TYR A 53 5.41 -18.76 16.85
CA TYR A 53 4.04 -18.75 17.39
C TYR A 53 3.24 -17.64 16.72
N GLU A 54 3.81 -16.46 16.57
CA GLU A 54 3.19 -15.35 15.88
C GLU A 54 2.95 -15.66 14.40
N ARG A 55 3.91 -16.24 13.70
CA ARG A 55 3.74 -16.72 12.32
C ARG A 55 2.57 -17.70 12.21
N ARG A 56 2.45 -18.62 13.16
CA ARG A 56 1.34 -19.60 13.19
C ARG A 56 0.02 -18.92 13.45
N ARG A 57 -0.05 -17.97 14.39
CA ARG A 57 -1.23 -17.16 14.71
C ARG A 57 -1.70 -16.41 13.48
N LEU A 58 -0.83 -15.62 12.84
CA LEU A 58 -1.12 -14.84 11.65
C LEU A 58 -1.56 -15.72 10.46
N LYS A 59 -0.91 -16.86 10.28
CA LYS A 59 -1.31 -17.84 9.25
C LYS A 59 -2.72 -18.39 9.49
N ASN A 60 -3.10 -18.63 10.74
CA ASN A 60 -4.43 -19.11 11.08
C ASN A 60 -5.50 -18.03 10.85
N ILE A 61 -5.20 -16.76 11.18
CA ILE A 61 -6.07 -15.63 10.86
C ILE A 61 -6.26 -15.54 9.33
N ALA A 62 -5.17 -15.49 8.57
CA ALA A 62 -5.25 -15.42 7.11
C ALA A 62 -6.02 -16.60 6.49
N LYS A 63 -5.94 -17.80 7.06
CA LYS A 63 -6.72 -18.96 6.61
C LYS A 63 -8.23 -18.81 6.82
N ARG A 64 -8.65 -18.13 7.90
CA ARG A 64 -10.08 -17.89 8.16
C ARG A 64 -10.66 -16.80 7.28
N LEU A 65 -9.86 -15.76 7.02
CA LEU A 65 -10.29 -14.63 6.20
C LEU A 65 -10.26 -14.92 4.69
N LYS A 66 -9.30 -15.77 4.27
CA LYS A 66 -9.05 -16.03 2.87
C LYS A 66 -10.27 -16.61 2.16
N GLU A 67 -10.72 -15.97 1.11
CA GLU A 67 -11.71 -16.46 0.17
C GLU A 67 -11.08 -17.38 -0.90
N ARG A 68 -11.96 -18.05 -1.67
CA ARG A 68 -11.54 -18.85 -2.81
C ARG A 68 -10.91 -17.93 -3.87
N ASP A 69 -9.80 -18.37 -4.44
CA ASP A 69 -9.07 -17.67 -5.50
C ASP A 69 -8.53 -16.30 -5.11
N ILE A 70 -8.40 -16.04 -3.79
CA ILE A 70 -7.75 -14.86 -3.23
C ILE A 70 -6.50 -15.29 -2.43
N GLY A 71 -5.33 -14.87 -2.86
CA GLY A 71 -4.08 -15.01 -2.12
C GLY A 71 -3.92 -13.89 -1.09
N VAL A 72 -3.22 -14.19 0.02
CA VAL A 72 -2.95 -13.23 1.09
C VAL A 72 -1.49 -13.29 1.50
N ILE A 73 -0.82 -12.15 1.57
CA ILE A 73 0.55 -12.04 2.10
C ILE A 73 0.52 -11.12 3.31
N ILE A 74 0.74 -11.69 4.49
CA ILE A 74 0.82 -10.90 5.75
C ILE A 74 2.14 -10.15 5.81
N ARG A 75 2.07 -8.84 6.04
CA ARG A 75 3.22 -7.93 6.14
C ARG A 75 3.80 -7.93 7.55
N THR A 76 5.04 -7.45 7.69
CA THR A 76 5.73 -7.35 8.98
C THR A 76 4.96 -6.49 9.99
N VAL A 77 4.33 -5.42 9.53
CA VAL A 77 3.55 -4.48 10.36
C VAL A 77 2.35 -5.14 11.06
N ALA A 78 1.92 -6.31 10.60
CA ALA A 78 0.85 -7.09 11.22
C ALA A 78 1.28 -7.83 12.49
N GLU A 79 2.59 -7.89 12.78
CA GLU A 79 3.10 -8.51 14.01
C GLU A 79 2.50 -7.85 15.25
N GLY A 80 1.96 -8.65 16.17
CA GLY A 80 1.28 -8.19 17.38
C GLY A 80 -0.08 -7.51 17.17
N LYS A 81 -0.56 -7.34 15.93
CA LYS A 81 -1.88 -6.74 15.69
C LYS A 81 -3.00 -7.74 15.98
N SER A 82 -4.15 -7.19 16.45
CA SER A 82 -5.33 -8.01 16.69
C SER A 82 -5.92 -8.57 15.39
N GLU A 83 -6.69 -9.64 15.52
CA GLU A 83 -7.42 -10.24 14.40
C GLU A 83 -8.33 -9.24 13.70
N ASN A 84 -9.09 -8.45 14.47
CA ASN A 84 -10.01 -7.45 13.92
C ASN A 84 -9.30 -6.40 13.04
N HIS A 85 -8.08 -5.98 13.38
CA HIS A 85 -7.33 -5.06 12.53
C HIS A 85 -6.94 -5.70 11.19
N ILE A 86 -6.55 -6.97 11.21
CA ILE A 86 -6.17 -7.71 10.00
C ILE A 86 -7.40 -7.97 9.12
N GLU A 87 -8.52 -8.32 9.75
CA GLU A 87 -9.80 -8.53 9.08
C GLU A 87 -10.32 -7.25 8.42
N ASN A 88 -10.26 -6.11 9.10
CA ASN A 88 -10.66 -4.83 8.53
C ASN A 88 -9.81 -4.46 7.31
N ASP A 89 -8.48 -4.63 7.38
CA ASP A 89 -7.57 -4.37 6.24
C ASP A 89 -7.88 -5.32 5.07
N PHE A 90 -8.17 -6.59 5.35
CA PHE A 90 -8.57 -7.57 4.35
C PHE A 90 -9.88 -7.22 3.67
N ASN A 91 -10.93 -6.90 4.44
CA ASN A 91 -12.24 -6.56 3.90
C ASN A 91 -12.20 -5.31 3.03
N GLN A 92 -11.44 -4.28 3.46
CA GLN A 92 -11.26 -3.06 2.66
C GLN A 92 -10.58 -3.35 1.31
N LEU A 93 -9.57 -4.22 1.30
CA LEU A 93 -8.89 -4.60 0.06
C LEU A 93 -9.79 -5.47 -0.84
N LEU A 94 -10.60 -6.31 -0.25
CA LEU A 94 -11.56 -7.14 -0.98
C LEU A 94 -12.65 -6.29 -1.63
N GLU A 95 -13.19 -5.31 -0.92
CA GLU A 95 -14.14 -4.33 -1.48
C GLU A 95 -13.51 -3.54 -2.64
N ASN A 96 -12.25 -3.11 -2.47
CA ASN A 96 -11.51 -2.43 -3.53
C ASN A 96 -11.33 -3.33 -4.76
N TRP A 97 -11.02 -4.62 -4.55
CA TRP A 97 -10.90 -5.59 -5.65
C TRP A 97 -12.21 -5.76 -6.42
N TYR A 98 -13.32 -5.96 -5.73
CA TYR A 98 -14.64 -6.08 -6.38
C TYR A 98 -15.05 -4.81 -7.13
N ALA A 99 -14.68 -3.63 -6.61
CA ALA A 99 -14.89 -2.38 -7.32
C ALA A 99 -14.05 -2.27 -8.60
N ILE A 100 -12.81 -2.80 -8.58
CA ILE A 100 -11.92 -2.89 -9.74
C ILE A 100 -12.51 -3.83 -10.79
N GLU A 101 -12.93 -5.04 -10.41
CA GLU A 101 -13.56 -6.01 -11.32
C GLU A 101 -14.79 -5.40 -12.00
N LYS A 102 -15.69 -4.83 -11.20
CA LYS A 102 -16.90 -4.18 -11.73
C LYS A 102 -16.57 -3.08 -12.73
N LYS A 103 -15.61 -2.20 -12.40
CA LYS A 103 -15.22 -1.11 -13.29
C LYS A 103 -14.60 -1.62 -14.58
N ALA A 104 -13.87 -2.74 -14.53
CA ALA A 104 -13.29 -3.34 -15.71
C ALA A 104 -14.35 -3.92 -16.64
N ASP A 105 -15.35 -4.60 -16.08
CA ASP A 105 -16.48 -5.14 -16.86
C ASP A 105 -17.29 -4.03 -17.55
N GLU A 106 -17.29 -2.82 -16.99
CA GLU A 106 -17.98 -1.64 -17.52
C GLU A 106 -17.10 -0.80 -18.48
N SER A 107 -15.81 -1.14 -18.67
CA SER A 107 -14.83 -0.34 -19.42
C SER A 107 -14.36 -1.06 -20.68
N GLU A 108 -14.16 -0.31 -21.76
CA GLU A 108 -13.52 -0.81 -22.98
C GLU A 108 -12.01 -0.62 -22.91
N ALA A 109 -11.22 -1.64 -23.26
CA ALA A 109 -9.78 -1.56 -23.29
C ALA A 109 -9.24 -0.70 -24.47
N PRO A 110 -8.18 0.09 -24.28
CA PRO A 110 -7.40 0.26 -23.05
C PRO A 110 -8.00 1.31 -22.12
N ALA A 111 -8.16 0.99 -20.82
CA ALA A 111 -8.68 1.90 -19.82
C ALA A 111 -7.88 1.85 -18.52
N LEU A 112 -7.78 2.99 -17.81
CA LEU A 112 -7.26 3.06 -16.46
C LEU A 112 -8.35 2.62 -15.48
N ILE A 113 -8.24 1.40 -14.98
CA ILE A 113 -9.25 0.82 -14.09
C ILE A 113 -9.04 1.28 -12.64
N TYR A 114 -7.80 1.23 -12.17
CA TYR A 114 -7.45 1.56 -10.80
C TYR A 114 -6.10 2.28 -10.74
N GLU A 115 -6.00 3.25 -9.88
CA GLU A 115 -4.77 3.94 -9.54
C GLU A 115 -4.57 3.84 -8.02
N ASP A 116 -3.47 3.22 -7.58
CA ASP A 116 -3.13 3.13 -6.15
C ASP A 116 -2.86 4.53 -5.59
N LEU A 117 -2.86 4.62 -4.28
CA LEU A 117 -2.57 5.86 -3.57
C LEU A 117 -1.33 6.55 -4.16
N GLU A 118 -1.41 7.88 -4.31
CA GLU A 118 -0.23 8.70 -4.66
C GLU A 118 0.97 8.30 -3.79
N THR A 119 2.17 8.36 -4.36
CA THR A 119 3.44 7.94 -3.73
C THR A 119 3.56 8.35 -2.26
N ALA A 120 3.11 9.55 -1.90
CA ALA A 120 3.17 10.00 -0.52
C ALA A 120 2.22 9.26 0.43
N SER A 121 1.02 8.92 -0.01
CA SER A 121 0.09 8.13 0.81
C SER A 121 0.57 6.69 0.95
N SER A 122 1.20 6.11 -0.07
CA SER A 122 1.83 4.80 0.04
C SER A 122 3.07 4.82 0.93
N VAL A 123 3.89 5.88 0.89
CA VAL A 123 5.01 6.09 1.83
C VAL A 123 4.49 6.20 3.26
N VAL A 124 3.45 7.01 3.49
CA VAL A 124 2.82 7.12 4.81
C VAL A 124 2.30 5.76 5.27
N ARG A 125 1.56 5.02 4.43
CA ARG A 125 1.09 3.66 4.75
C ARG A 125 2.22 2.71 5.14
N ASP A 126 3.33 2.76 4.43
CA ASP A 126 4.41 1.78 4.53
C ASP A 126 5.45 2.12 5.61
N LEU A 127 5.67 3.40 5.90
CA LEU A 127 6.68 3.87 6.86
C LEU A 127 6.12 4.26 8.22
N LEU A 128 4.80 4.38 8.39
CA LEU A 128 4.19 4.71 9.68
C LEU A 128 4.31 3.57 10.68
N THR A 129 5.41 3.56 11.37
CA THR A 129 5.67 2.72 12.54
C THR A 129 5.47 3.53 13.83
N PRO A 130 5.29 2.91 15.00
CA PRO A 130 5.10 3.61 16.27
C PRO A 130 6.23 4.55 16.67
N ASP A 131 7.43 4.33 16.13
CA ASP A 131 8.66 5.11 16.35
C ASP A 131 8.76 6.36 15.47
N VAL A 132 7.86 6.55 14.50
CA VAL A 132 7.79 7.81 13.75
C VAL A 132 7.25 8.91 14.65
N GLU A 133 8.08 9.92 14.94
CA GLU A 133 7.71 11.05 15.79
C GLU A 133 6.89 12.11 15.05
N LYS A 134 7.26 12.41 13.79
CA LYS A 134 6.63 13.46 12.99
C LYS A 134 6.53 13.10 11.53
N ILE A 135 5.48 13.62 10.87
CA ILE A 135 5.25 13.59 9.43
C ILE A 135 5.15 15.05 9.00
N ILE A 136 6.13 15.53 8.27
CA ILE A 136 6.20 16.92 7.87
C ILE A 136 6.01 17.02 6.36
N ILE A 137 5.04 17.83 5.92
CA ILE A 137 4.64 17.96 4.52
C ILE A 137 4.63 19.43 4.13
N ASP A 138 5.28 19.80 3.04
CA ASP A 138 5.36 21.15 2.50
C ASP A 138 4.22 21.50 1.53
N SER A 139 3.55 20.51 0.97
CA SER A 139 2.41 20.67 0.07
C SER A 139 1.08 20.70 0.82
N LYS A 140 0.34 21.83 0.76
CA LYS A 140 -1.00 21.94 1.35
C LYS A 140 -1.99 20.89 0.80
N ARG A 141 -1.89 20.55 -0.50
CA ARG A 141 -2.74 19.55 -1.15
C ARG A 141 -2.46 18.19 -0.58
N LEU A 142 -1.19 17.85 -0.48
CA LEU A 142 -0.74 16.55 0.05
C LEU A 142 -1.06 16.44 1.54
N PHE A 143 -0.83 17.49 2.33
CA PHE A 143 -1.20 17.52 3.74
C PHE A 143 -2.68 17.16 3.98
N LYS A 144 -3.60 17.80 3.23
CA LYS A 144 -5.04 17.49 3.35
C LYS A 144 -5.37 16.06 2.98
N LYS A 145 -4.74 15.52 1.93
CA LYS A 145 -4.94 14.12 1.54
C LYS A 145 -4.42 13.15 2.59
N THR A 146 -3.22 13.40 3.11
CA THR A 146 -2.61 12.59 4.18
C THR A 146 -3.42 12.68 5.46
N GLN A 147 -3.91 13.87 5.81
CA GLN A 147 -4.78 14.06 6.97
C GLN A 147 -6.04 13.18 6.87
N LYS A 148 -6.76 13.25 5.75
CA LYS A 148 -7.95 12.42 5.53
C LYS A 148 -7.62 10.93 5.60
N TYR A 149 -6.53 10.52 4.99
CA TYR A 149 -6.07 9.12 5.04
C TYR A 149 -5.77 8.65 6.48
N LEU A 150 -5.14 9.50 7.30
CA LEU A 150 -4.84 9.19 8.71
C LEU A 150 -6.10 9.18 9.58
N GLU A 151 -7.09 10.04 9.30
CA GLU A 151 -8.40 10.03 9.96
C GLU A 151 -9.07 8.66 9.85
N ASP A 152 -9.00 8.06 8.64
CA ASP A 152 -9.62 6.76 8.35
C ASP A 152 -8.83 5.57 8.94
N ILE A 153 -7.49 5.63 8.96
CA ILE A 153 -6.65 4.45 9.26
C ILE A 153 -6.05 4.49 10.67
N SER A 154 -5.65 5.66 11.16
CA SER A 154 -4.96 5.78 12.44
C SER A 154 -5.07 7.20 13.00
N PRO A 155 -6.20 7.56 13.61
CA PRO A 155 -6.45 8.91 14.14
C PRO A 155 -5.38 9.38 15.14
N SER A 156 -4.77 8.46 15.89
CA SER A 156 -3.68 8.77 16.84
C SER A 156 -2.41 9.35 16.19
N LEU A 157 -2.26 9.21 14.88
CA LEU A 157 -1.11 9.75 14.15
C LEU A 157 -1.37 11.15 13.58
N LEU A 158 -2.59 11.67 13.69
CA LEU A 158 -2.91 13.04 13.27
C LEU A 158 -2.12 14.09 14.05
N GLU A 159 -1.86 13.84 15.33
CA GLU A 159 -1.07 14.73 16.18
C GLU A 159 0.39 14.86 15.73
N ARG A 160 0.87 13.89 14.94
CA ARG A 160 2.24 13.86 14.39
C ARG A 160 2.34 14.48 13.01
N LEU A 161 1.20 14.87 12.38
CA LEU A 161 1.15 15.45 11.06
C LEU A 161 1.31 16.96 11.12
N GLU A 162 2.37 17.51 10.53
CA GLU A 162 2.68 18.92 10.52
C GLU A 162 2.76 19.47 9.10
N LEU A 163 2.15 20.62 8.85
CA LEU A 163 2.33 21.36 7.60
C LEU A 163 3.55 22.28 7.72
N TYR A 164 4.55 22.05 6.87
CA TYR A 164 5.72 22.91 6.77
C TYR A 164 5.35 24.27 6.13
N LYS A 165 5.71 25.37 6.80
CA LYS A 165 5.32 26.72 6.39
C LYS A 165 6.49 27.68 6.18
N LEU A 166 7.72 27.24 6.40
CA LEU A 166 8.89 28.10 6.23
C LEU A 166 9.16 28.31 4.73
N LYS A 167 9.93 29.37 4.42
CA LYS A 167 10.31 29.69 3.03
C LYS A 167 11.50 28.89 2.52
N SER A 168 12.35 28.40 3.42
CA SER A 168 13.48 27.52 3.07
C SER A 168 12.98 26.15 2.61
N PRO A 169 13.67 25.48 1.68
CA PRO A 169 13.34 24.13 1.31
C PRO A 169 13.33 23.16 2.51
N LEU A 170 12.40 22.20 2.51
CA LEU A 170 12.20 21.28 3.64
C LEU A 170 13.48 20.51 3.98
N PHE A 171 14.13 19.92 3.00
CA PHE A 171 15.33 19.10 3.20
C PHE A 171 16.54 19.92 3.67
N GLU A 172 16.70 21.14 3.19
CA GLU A 172 17.72 22.07 3.70
C GLU A 172 17.51 22.38 5.18
N SER A 173 16.26 22.65 5.58
CA SER A 173 15.91 23.00 6.98
C SER A 173 16.20 21.88 7.98
N PHE A 174 16.24 20.63 7.52
CA PHE A 174 16.58 19.46 8.31
C PHE A 174 18.00 18.92 8.06
N GLY A 175 18.80 19.63 7.24
CA GLY A 175 20.17 19.22 6.90
C GLY A 175 20.28 17.97 6.00
N ILE A 176 19.15 17.52 5.46
CA ILE A 176 19.06 16.29 4.64
C ILE A 176 19.79 16.51 3.30
N GLU A 177 19.66 17.69 2.68
CA GLU A 177 20.30 18.01 1.42
C GLU A 177 21.83 17.84 1.51
N SER A 178 22.43 18.36 2.55
CA SER A 178 23.88 18.22 2.79
C SER A 178 24.34 16.78 3.08
N GLU A 179 23.46 15.93 3.56
CA GLU A 179 23.75 14.49 3.73
C GLU A 179 23.68 13.74 2.39
N ILE A 180 22.71 14.09 1.53
CA ILE A 180 22.59 13.50 0.19
C ILE A 180 23.79 13.85 -0.68
N GLU A 181 24.28 15.12 -0.61
CA GLU A 181 25.45 15.56 -1.38
C GLU A 181 26.76 14.87 -0.99
N LYS A 182 26.83 14.27 0.19
CA LYS A 182 28.02 13.53 0.67
C LYS A 182 28.02 12.06 0.25
N LEU A 183 26.92 11.56 -0.31
CA LEU A 183 26.77 10.17 -0.79
C LEU A 183 27.25 10.00 -2.24
#